data_780c5e48c719b09ac915fb3bd0db818c
#
_entry.id   780c5e48c719b09ac915fb3bd0db818c
#
_cell.length_a   1.000
_cell.length_b   1.000
_cell.length_c   1.000
_cell.angle_alpha   90.00
_cell.angle_beta   90.00
_cell.angle_gamma   90.00
#
_symmetry.space_group_name_H-M   'P 1'
#
loop_
_entity.id
_entity.type
_entity.pdbx_description
1 polymer ?
#
loop_
_entity_poly.entity_id
_entity_poly.type
_entity_poly.pdbx_seq_one_letter_code
_entity_poly.pdbx_strand_id
1 'polypeptide(L)'
;MFIGVGCLGAAAVGLMGYFGATRIGDVMPDTTVITSDAPQPDETRPLAIQSSYTVPADQPRVVVIPRLDIESYVQPVSVTSSGAMATPTNIHYVGWYTDSVAPGEPGVSIVNGHYTGRYDKGVFWRLGELVKGDEIRLQMGDLSWRLFVVESNTMYDTAQASAAIFDNRPTITNELHLITCGGRYDDVAQTYDKRVLVVAQLKT
;
A
#
# COMPACT_ATOMS: atom_id res chain seq x y z
N MET A 1 -12.74 -71.05 -26.36
CA MET A 1 -13.95 -70.42 -26.91
C MET A 1 -14.21 -69.17 -26.12
N PHE A 2 -14.32 -68.07 -26.80
CA PHE A 2 -14.51 -66.67 -26.39
C PHE A 2 -13.25 -65.84 -26.04
N ILE A 3 -12.98 -65.00 -26.97
CA ILE A 3 -11.99 -63.94 -27.14
C ILE A 3 -12.51 -62.73 -26.38
N GLY A 4 -11.69 -62.15 -25.54
CA GLY A 4 -11.92 -60.81 -24.91
C GLY A 4 -10.83 -59.83 -25.36
N VAL A 5 -11.21 -58.84 -26.14
CA VAL A 5 -10.35 -57.76 -26.65
C VAL A 5 -10.16 -56.72 -25.56
N GLY A 6 -8.93 -56.51 -25.13
CA GLY A 6 -8.56 -55.43 -24.25
C GLY A 6 -8.25 -54.17 -25.03
N CYS A 7 -8.97 -53.06 -24.77
CA CYS A 7 -8.65 -51.72 -25.25
C CYS A 7 -7.52 -51.09 -24.42
N LEU A 8 -6.44 -50.78 -25.08
CA LEU A 8 -5.36 -49.92 -24.55
C LEU A 8 -5.84 -48.45 -24.56
N GLY A 9 -6.08 -47.91 -23.40
CA GLY A 9 -6.29 -46.48 -23.23
C GLY A 9 -4.95 -45.73 -23.14
N ALA A 10 -4.67 -44.90 -24.10
CA ALA A 10 -3.52 -44.00 -24.08
C ALA A 10 -3.76 -42.89 -23.07
N ALA A 11 -2.97 -42.82 -22.02
CA ALA A 11 -2.94 -41.69 -21.09
C ALA A 11 -2.21 -40.51 -21.76
N ALA A 12 -2.93 -39.50 -22.17
CA ALA A 12 -2.35 -38.22 -22.60
C ALA A 12 -1.87 -37.48 -21.35
N VAL A 13 -0.57 -37.42 -21.14
CA VAL A 13 0.06 -36.54 -20.17
C VAL A 13 0.00 -35.11 -20.74
N GLY A 14 -1.00 -34.34 -20.29
CA GLY A 14 -1.07 -32.91 -20.59
C GLY A 14 0.00 -32.17 -19.79
N LEU A 15 1.03 -31.65 -20.49
CA LEU A 15 1.89 -30.60 -19.93
C LEU A 15 1.00 -29.35 -19.70
N MET A 16 0.59 -29.13 -18.45
CA MET A 16 0.08 -27.83 -18.02
C MET A 16 1.27 -26.86 -17.93
N GLY A 17 1.42 -26.06 -18.99
CA GLY A 17 2.28 -24.89 -18.95
C GLY A 17 1.75 -23.93 -17.88
N TYR A 18 2.54 -23.71 -16.84
CA TYR A 18 2.35 -22.64 -15.88
C TYR A 18 2.63 -21.31 -16.61
N PHE A 19 1.65 -20.80 -17.32
CA PHE A 19 1.59 -19.36 -17.58
C PHE A 19 1.11 -18.72 -16.31
N GLY A 20 1.99 -17.98 -15.65
CA GLY A 20 1.64 -17.08 -14.55
C GLY A 20 0.71 -16.00 -15.10
N ALA A 21 -0.57 -16.30 -15.19
CA ALA A 21 -1.58 -15.30 -15.43
C ALA A 21 -1.64 -14.43 -14.17
N THR A 22 -1.23 -13.17 -14.29
CA THR A 22 -1.53 -12.15 -13.30
C THR A 22 -3.03 -12.21 -13.04
N ARG A 23 -3.44 -12.67 -11.87
CA ARG A 23 -4.85 -12.73 -11.53
C ARG A 23 -5.32 -11.29 -11.35
N ILE A 24 -6.06 -10.78 -12.33
CA ILE A 24 -6.81 -9.55 -12.23
C ILE A 24 -8.18 -9.96 -11.68
N GLY A 25 -8.56 -9.48 -10.51
CA GLY A 25 -9.82 -9.84 -9.84
C GLY A 25 -10.45 -8.65 -9.12
N ASP A 26 -11.74 -8.76 -8.84
CA ASP A 26 -12.47 -7.81 -7.99
C ASP A 26 -12.06 -8.01 -6.51
N VAL A 27 -10.80 -7.65 -6.20
CA VAL A 27 -10.29 -7.70 -4.84
C VAL A 27 -10.47 -6.32 -4.22
N MET A 28 -11.31 -6.27 -3.21
CA MET A 28 -11.43 -5.08 -2.35
C MET A 28 -10.72 -5.35 -1.03
N PRO A 29 -10.10 -4.32 -0.42
CA PRO A 29 -9.49 -4.48 0.89
C PRO A 29 -10.53 -4.79 1.95
N ASP A 30 -10.13 -5.56 2.96
CA ASP A 30 -10.87 -5.64 4.21
C ASP A 30 -10.83 -4.27 4.90
N THR A 31 -11.95 -3.85 5.47
CA THR A 31 -12.09 -2.59 6.20
C THR A 31 -11.77 -2.73 7.69
N THR A 32 -11.46 -3.94 8.16
CA THR A 32 -10.96 -4.15 9.52
C THR A 32 -9.54 -3.60 9.67
N VAL A 33 -9.22 -3.10 10.87
CA VAL A 33 -7.88 -2.57 11.16
C VAL A 33 -6.86 -3.71 11.15
N ILE A 34 -5.85 -3.59 10.31
CA ILE A 34 -4.76 -4.55 10.21
C ILE A 34 -3.76 -4.30 11.35
N THR A 35 -3.53 -5.33 12.17
CA THR A 35 -2.61 -5.30 13.32
C THR A 35 -1.47 -6.31 13.21
N SER A 36 -1.29 -6.89 12.04
CA SER A 36 -0.22 -7.85 11.76
C SER A 36 0.31 -7.64 10.36
N ASP A 37 1.61 -7.87 10.17
CA ASP A 37 2.15 -7.96 8.82
C ASP A 37 1.76 -9.30 8.21
N ALA A 38 1.25 -9.27 6.99
CA ALA A 38 1.07 -10.49 6.21
C ALA A 38 2.46 -11.07 5.89
N PRO A 39 2.71 -12.35 6.14
CA PRO A 39 4.00 -12.99 5.81
C PRO A 39 4.36 -12.84 4.32
N GLN A 40 3.35 -12.78 3.49
CA GLN A 40 3.43 -12.41 2.07
C GLN A 40 2.16 -11.62 1.73
N PRO A 41 2.28 -10.32 1.43
CA PRO A 41 1.14 -9.54 0.97
C PRO A 41 0.65 -10.07 -0.38
N ASP A 42 -0.64 -9.92 -0.64
CA ASP A 42 -1.23 -10.27 -1.94
C ASP A 42 -0.68 -9.32 -3.02
N GLU A 43 -0.33 -9.88 -4.18
CA GLU A 43 0.17 -9.14 -5.34
C GLU A 43 -0.87 -9.04 -6.46
N THR A 44 -2.11 -9.45 -6.21
CA THR A 44 -3.19 -9.34 -7.20
C THR A 44 -3.53 -7.87 -7.41
N ARG A 45 -3.38 -7.40 -8.65
CA ARG A 45 -3.70 -6.01 -8.99
C ARG A 45 -5.21 -5.82 -9.09
N PRO A 46 -5.82 -4.89 -8.33
CA PRO A 46 -7.22 -4.56 -8.47
C PRO A 46 -7.51 -3.94 -9.84
N LEU A 47 -8.68 -4.20 -10.42
CA LEU A 47 -9.08 -3.66 -11.73
C LEU A 47 -9.34 -2.17 -11.68
N ALA A 48 -10.12 -1.73 -10.72
CA ALA A 48 -10.52 -0.35 -10.50
C ALA A 48 -11.08 -0.19 -9.10
N ILE A 49 -11.20 1.05 -8.64
CA ILE A 49 -11.84 1.35 -7.36
C ILE A 49 -13.34 1.08 -7.47
N GLN A 50 -13.82 0.12 -6.68
CA GLN A 50 -15.23 -0.26 -6.65
C GLN A 50 -16.06 0.78 -5.88
N SER A 51 -17.20 1.17 -6.43
CA SER A 51 -18.14 2.08 -5.74
C SER A 51 -18.73 1.46 -4.47
N SER A 52 -18.80 0.14 -4.41
CA SER A 52 -19.25 -0.64 -3.25
C SER A 52 -18.27 -0.67 -2.09
N TYR A 53 -17.00 -0.27 -2.31
CA TYR A 53 -16.04 -0.13 -1.21
C TYR A 53 -16.41 1.08 -0.36
N THR A 54 -16.80 0.84 0.88
CA THR A 54 -17.24 1.88 1.82
C THR A 54 -16.45 1.76 3.13
N VAL A 55 -16.10 2.91 3.68
CA VAL A 55 -15.46 3.06 4.99
C VAL A 55 -16.23 4.09 5.81
N PRO A 56 -16.02 4.22 7.13
CA PRO A 56 -16.58 5.30 7.93
C PRO A 56 -16.32 6.69 7.31
N ALA A 57 -17.25 7.63 7.49
CA ALA A 57 -17.25 8.94 6.83
C ALA A 57 -15.96 9.74 7.05
N ASP A 58 -15.36 9.59 8.23
CA ASP A 58 -14.14 10.27 8.70
C ASP A 58 -12.84 9.53 8.37
N GLN A 59 -12.92 8.38 7.71
CA GLN A 59 -11.75 7.61 7.31
C GLN A 59 -11.41 7.80 5.83
N PRO A 60 -10.11 7.74 5.45
CA PRO A 60 -9.72 7.80 4.05
C PRO A 60 -10.10 6.49 3.33
N ARG A 61 -10.63 6.65 2.11
CA ARG A 61 -11.12 5.56 1.26
C ARG A 61 -10.22 5.27 0.07
N VAL A 62 -9.79 6.32 -0.61
CA VAL A 62 -9.00 6.25 -1.85
C VAL A 62 -7.91 7.31 -1.82
N VAL A 63 -6.72 6.96 -2.29
CA VAL A 63 -5.64 7.91 -2.59
C VAL A 63 -5.43 8.02 -4.09
N VAL A 64 -5.22 9.24 -4.58
CA VAL A 64 -4.86 9.53 -5.96
C VAL A 64 -3.60 10.39 -5.97
N ILE A 65 -2.57 9.95 -6.69
CA ILE A 65 -1.32 10.69 -6.90
C ILE A 65 -1.05 10.77 -8.39
N PRO A 66 -1.51 11.83 -9.08
CA PRO A 66 -1.49 11.92 -10.55
C PRO A 66 -0.07 11.79 -11.13
N ARG A 67 0.92 12.40 -10.48
CA ARG A 67 2.33 12.35 -10.91
C ARG A 67 2.88 10.93 -11.05
N LEU A 68 2.39 9.99 -10.23
CA LEU A 68 2.85 8.61 -10.19
C LEU A 68 1.89 7.63 -10.87
N ASP A 69 0.77 8.12 -11.41
CA ASP A 69 -0.32 7.29 -11.94
C ASP A 69 -0.86 6.30 -10.89
N ILE A 70 -1.01 6.79 -9.66
CA ILE A 70 -1.55 6.00 -8.55
C ILE A 70 -3.01 6.37 -8.32
N GLU A 71 -3.87 5.34 -8.31
CA GLU A 71 -5.21 5.33 -7.75
C GLU A 71 -5.33 4.04 -6.93
N SER A 72 -5.48 4.16 -5.61
CA SER A 72 -5.41 3.00 -4.72
C SER A 72 -6.41 3.08 -3.59
N TYR A 73 -6.88 1.91 -3.14
CA TYR A 73 -7.61 1.76 -1.90
C TYR A 73 -6.75 2.15 -0.70
N VAL A 74 -7.40 2.69 0.32
CA VAL A 74 -6.79 2.94 1.63
C VAL A 74 -7.33 1.92 2.62
N GLN A 75 -6.44 1.17 3.26
CA GLN A 75 -6.75 0.16 4.26
C GLN A 75 -6.34 0.70 5.65
N PRO A 76 -7.17 0.58 6.69
CA PRO A 76 -6.76 0.98 8.03
C PRO A 76 -5.71 0.00 8.58
N VAL A 77 -4.60 0.53 9.08
CA VAL A 77 -3.52 -0.24 9.70
C VAL A 77 -3.16 0.36 11.07
N SER A 78 -2.74 -0.46 12.02
CA SER A 78 -2.28 -0.02 13.34
C SER A 78 -0.91 -0.63 13.65
N VAL A 79 -0.58 -0.85 14.90
CA VAL A 79 0.68 -1.48 15.31
C VAL A 79 0.57 -2.99 15.37
N THR A 80 1.65 -3.67 14.98
CA THR A 80 1.81 -5.10 15.15
C THR A 80 2.13 -5.44 16.61
N SER A 81 2.10 -6.72 16.95
CA SER A 81 2.51 -7.20 18.29
C SER A 81 3.98 -6.88 18.64
N SER A 82 4.82 -6.60 17.63
CA SER A 82 6.21 -6.15 17.82
C SER A 82 6.35 -4.64 18.01
N GLY A 83 5.25 -3.87 17.93
CA GLY A 83 5.26 -2.41 18.03
C GLY A 83 5.63 -1.69 16.73
N ALA A 84 5.77 -2.41 15.62
CA ALA A 84 5.97 -1.81 14.30
C ALA A 84 4.63 -1.38 13.67
N MET A 85 4.64 -0.39 12.80
CA MET A 85 3.48 -0.04 11.98
C MET A 85 3.19 -1.19 11.02
N ALA A 86 1.96 -1.73 11.04
CA ALA A 86 1.53 -2.76 10.11
C ALA A 86 1.49 -2.22 8.66
N THR A 87 1.61 -3.12 7.70
CA THR A 87 1.55 -2.79 6.26
C THR A 87 0.24 -3.29 5.65
N PRO A 88 -0.22 -2.71 4.53
CA PRO A 88 -1.38 -3.21 3.80
C PRO A 88 -1.23 -4.69 3.40
N THR A 89 -2.35 -5.40 3.34
CA THR A 89 -2.37 -6.83 2.99
C THR A 89 -2.13 -7.11 1.51
N ASN A 90 -2.20 -6.08 0.67
CA ASN A 90 -1.92 -6.17 -0.76
C ASN A 90 -0.89 -5.08 -1.13
N ILE A 91 0.08 -5.42 -2.00
CA ILE A 91 1.14 -4.49 -2.40
C ILE A 91 0.65 -3.27 -3.18
N HIS A 92 -0.55 -3.34 -3.75
CA HIS A 92 -1.17 -2.26 -4.53
C HIS A 92 -2.09 -1.37 -3.70
N TYR A 93 -2.26 -1.65 -2.39
CA TYR A 93 -3.01 -0.80 -1.46
C TYR A 93 -2.07 0.09 -0.65
N VAL A 94 -2.63 1.18 -0.13
CA VAL A 94 -1.96 1.99 0.89
C VAL A 94 -2.61 1.74 2.25
N GLY A 95 -1.83 1.90 3.32
CA GLY A 95 -2.29 1.79 4.71
C GLY A 95 -2.37 3.16 5.37
N TRP A 96 -3.53 3.55 5.89
CA TRP A 96 -3.63 4.68 6.80
C TRP A 96 -3.41 4.20 8.23
N TYR A 97 -2.42 4.79 8.91
CA TYR A 97 -2.09 4.47 10.29
C TYR A 97 -3.12 5.09 11.23
N THR A 98 -3.97 4.24 11.83
CA THR A 98 -5.15 4.66 12.61
C THR A 98 -4.81 5.37 13.91
N ASP A 99 -3.58 5.20 14.43
CA ASP A 99 -3.09 5.90 15.63
C ASP A 99 -2.54 7.31 15.30
N SER A 100 -2.53 7.69 14.02
CA SER A 100 -2.35 9.06 13.55
C SER A 100 -3.70 9.77 13.37
N VAL A 101 -3.69 11.08 13.11
CA VAL A 101 -4.94 11.80 12.84
C VAL A 101 -5.54 11.43 11.48
N ALA A 102 -6.84 11.62 11.32
CA ALA A 102 -7.47 11.47 10.02
C ALA A 102 -6.94 12.54 9.03
N PRO A 103 -6.85 12.23 7.72
CA PRO A 103 -6.36 13.18 6.74
C PRO A 103 -7.18 14.47 6.70
N GLY A 104 -6.50 15.60 6.93
CA GLY A 104 -7.12 16.92 6.97
C GLY A 104 -7.44 17.43 8.38
N GLU A 105 -7.32 16.60 9.41
CA GLU A 105 -7.42 17.02 10.80
C GLU A 105 -6.10 17.65 11.29
N PRO A 106 -6.14 18.50 12.34
CA PRO A 106 -4.94 19.08 12.92
C PRO A 106 -3.95 18.02 13.42
N GLY A 107 -2.72 18.07 12.93
CA GLY A 107 -1.65 17.10 13.25
C GLY A 107 -1.10 16.43 12.00
N VAL A 108 -0.49 15.27 12.19
CA VAL A 108 0.12 14.46 11.13
C VAL A 108 -0.74 13.22 10.86
N SER A 109 -1.23 13.09 9.64
CA SER A 109 -1.80 11.84 9.13
C SER A 109 -0.71 11.02 8.44
N ILE A 110 -0.62 9.72 8.75
CA ILE A 110 0.44 8.85 8.24
C ILE A 110 -0.16 7.80 7.33
N VAL A 111 0.39 7.67 6.12
CA VAL A 111 0.01 6.67 5.13
C VAL A 111 1.24 5.93 4.66
N ASN A 112 1.23 4.61 4.76
CA ASN A 112 2.30 3.76 4.26
C ASN A 112 1.88 2.97 3.02
N GLY A 113 2.85 2.36 2.34
CA GLY A 113 2.61 1.49 1.19
C GLY A 113 3.85 0.70 0.84
N HIS A 114 3.65 -0.44 0.20
CA HIS A 114 4.76 -1.31 -0.19
C HIS A 114 5.64 -0.67 -1.28
N TYR A 115 6.94 -0.87 -1.15
CA TYR A 115 7.93 -0.53 -2.17
C TYR A 115 7.98 -1.63 -3.24
N THR A 116 8.11 -2.89 -2.82
CA THR A 116 8.06 -4.07 -3.70
C THR A 116 7.30 -5.20 -3.02
N GLY A 117 6.71 -6.07 -3.81
CA GLY A 117 6.34 -7.43 -3.45
C GLY A 117 7.48 -8.39 -3.78
N ARG A 118 7.18 -9.68 -3.82
CA ARG A 118 8.11 -10.72 -4.23
C ARG A 118 8.33 -10.75 -5.74
N TYR A 119 7.28 -10.48 -6.52
CA TYR A 119 7.27 -10.60 -7.98
C TYR A 119 6.92 -9.30 -8.70
N ASP A 120 6.28 -8.34 -8.02
CA ASP A 120 5.85 -7.08 -8.62
C ASP A 120 6.26 -5.87 -7.76
N LYS A 121 6.14 -4.69 -8.33
CA LYS A 121 6.39 -3.40 -7.69
C LYS A 121 5.19 -3.01 -6.85
N GLY A 122 5.44 -2.55 -5.62
CA GLY A 122 4.40 -2.05 -4.73
C GLY A 122 3.87 -0.69 -5.16
N VAL A 123 2.76 -0.28 -4.55
CA VAL A 123 2.07 0.98 -4.85
C VAL A 123 2.98 2.21 -4.73
N PHE A 124 3.92 2.19 -3.78
CA PHE A 124 4.85 3.29 -3.54
C PHE A 124 6.26 3.07 -4.11
N TRP A 125 6.41 2.17 -5.08
CA TRP A 125 7.69 1.95 -5.78
C TRP A 125 8.34 3.23 -6.30
N ARG A 126 7.54 4.18 -6.78
CA ARG A 126 8.01 5.44 -7.34
C ARG A 126 7.84 6.64 -6.41
N LEU A 127 7.55 6.43 -5.12
CA LEU A 127 7.27 7.52 -4.18
C LEU A 127 8.41 8.56 -4.12
N GLY A 128 9.66 8.10 -4.28
CA GLY A 128 10.84 8.96 -4.35
C GLY A 128 10.90 9.93 -5.53
N GLU A 129 10.02 9.80 -6.53
CA GLU A 129 9.95 10.69 -7.70
C GLU A 129 9.08 11.93 -7.46
N LEU A 130 8.32 11.98 -6.35
CA LEU A 130 7.53 13.15 -6.02
C LEU A 130 8.43 14.34 -5.70
N VAL A 131 8.03 15.50 -6.19
CA VAL A 131 8.74 16.76 -5.96
C VAL A 131 7.80 17.80 -5.32
N LYS A 132 8.37 18.82 -4.71
CA LYS A 132 7.61 19.93 -4.14
C LYS A 132 6.64 20.51 -5.17
N GLY A 133 5.37 20.66 -4.76
CA GLY A 133 4.28 21.15 -5.60
C GLY A 133 3.40 20.05 -6.22
N ASP A 134 3.82 18.78 -6.21
CA ASP A 134 2.96 17.67 -6.66
C ASP A 134 1.73 17.52 -5.77
N GLU A 135 0.62 17.10 -6.37
CA GLU A 135 -0.65 16.94 -5.68
C GLU A 135 -0.85 15.49 -5.21
N ILE A 136 -1.39 15.36 -3.99
CA ILE A 136 -1.90 14.11 -3.42
C ILE A 136 -3.35 14.36 -3.01
N ARG A 137 -4.26 13.50 -3.46
CA ARG A 137 -5.68 13.62 -3.17
C ARG A 137 -6.16 12.41 -2.40
N LEU A 138 -6.83 12.64 -1.28
CA LEU A 138 -7.47 11.59 -0.49
C LEU A 138 -8.97 11.77 -0.52
N GLN A 139 -9.71 10.74 -0.97
CA GLN A 139 -11.15 10.68 -0.83
C GLN A 139 -11.48 10.06 0.53
N MET A 140 -12.36 10.73 1.27
CA MET A 140 -12.87 10.24 2.55
C MET A 140 -14.09 9.33 2.35
N GLY A 141 -14.54 8.65 3.41
CA GLY A 141 -15.71 7.77 3.35
C GLY A 141 -17.03 8.50 3.05
N ASP A 142 -17.13 9.78 3.36
CA ASP A 142 -18.24 10.67 2.98
C ASP A 142 -18.16 11.16 1.52
N LEU A 143 -17.19 10.65 0.76
CA LEU A 143 -16.86 11.00 -0.63
C LEU A 143 -16.27 12.41 -0.81
N SER A 144 -16.04 13.17 0.24
CA SER A 144 -15.33 14.45 0.16
C SER A 144 -13.84 14.22 -0.16
N TRP A 145 -13.19 15.22 -0.75
CA TRP A 145 -11.79 15.18 -1.10
C TRP A 145 -10.95 16.08 -0.19
N ARG A 146 -9.78 15.59 0.17
CA ARG A 146 -8.71 16.36 0.81
C ARG A 146 -7.56 16.46 -0.19
N LEU A 147 -7.16 17.69 -0.50
CA LEU A 147 -6.04 17.97 -1.41
C LEU A 147 -4.81 18.37 -0.61
N PHE A 148 -3.73 17.65 -0.80
CA PHE A 148 -2.43 17.96 -0.21
C PHE A 148 -1.42 18.31 -1.30
N VAL A 149 -0.46 19.15 -0.96
CA VAL A 149 0.64 19.56 -1.84
C VAL A 149 1.96 19.15 -1.20
N VAL A 150 2.79 18.45 -1.94
CA VAL A 150 4.12 17.99 -1.48
C VAL A 150 4.99 19.19 -1.12
N GLU A 151 5.55 19.19 0.08
CA GLU A 151 6.52 20.16 0.58
C GLU A 151 7.95 19.64 0.53
N SER A 152 8.14 18.36 0.84
CA SER A 152 9.46 17.73 0.80
C SER A 152 9.36 16.22 0.51
N ASN A 153 10.46 15.69 -0.01
CA ASN A 153 10.68 14.26 -0.23
C ASN A 153 12.11 13.93 0.18
N THR A 154 12.27 13.09 1.19
CA THR A 154 13.58 12.81 1.79
C THR A 154 13.74 11.32 2.02
N MET A 155 14.92 10.81 1.72
CA MET A 155 15.30 9.43 2.01
C MET A 155 16.15 9.40 3.29
N TYR A 156 15.68 8.65 4.28
CA TYR A 156 16.32 8.46 5.58
C TYR A 156 16.91 7.06 5.72
N ASP A 157 17.98 6.92 6.48
CA ASP A 157 18.37 5.61 6.99
C ASP A 157 17.28 5.08 7.94
N THR A 158 17.05 3.77 7.94
CA THR A 158 15.97 3.15 8.73
C THR A 158 16.00 3.55 10.20
N ALA A 159 17.20 3.66 10.78
CA ALA A 159 17.37 4.06 12.19
C ALA A 159 16.91 5.51 12.48
N GLN A 160 16.95 6.39 11.47
CA GLN A 160 16.60 7.81 11.61
C GLN A 160 15.14 8.08 11.21
N ALA A 161 14.56 7.19 10.41
CA ALA A 161 13.26 7.39 9.80
C ALA A 161 12.14 7.56 10.82
N SER A 162 12.14 6.79 11.92
CA SER A 162 11.07 6.84 12.93
C SER A 162 10.92 8.23 13.54
N ALA A 163 12.01 8.92 13.83
CA ALA A 163 11.96 10.27 14.40
C ALA A 163 11.35 11.29 13.41
N ALA A 164 11.64 11.13 12.10
CA ALA A 164 11.10 12.00 11.07
C ALA A 164 9.62 11.70 10.75
N ILE A 165 9.24 10.42 10.75
CA ILE A 165 7.87 9.95 10.46
C ILE A 165 6.89 10.44 11.51
N PHE A 166 7.27 10.36 12.79
CA PHE A 166 6.44 10.71 13.95
C PHE A 166 6.79 12.09 14.52
N ASP A 167 7.45 12.94 13.73
CA ASP A 167 7.75 14.32 14.16
C ASP A 167 6.44 15.06 14.45
N ASN A 168 6.18 15.30 15.73
CA ASN A 168 4.98 15.97 16.23
C ASN A 168 5.33 17.37 16.72
N ARG A 169 5.78 18.22 15.82
CA ARG A 169 6.07 19.63 16.15
C ARG A 169 4.78 20.40 16.45
N PRO A 170 4.74 21.27 17.48
CA PRO A 170 3.54 22.05 17.83
C PRO A 170 3.02 22.95 16.71
N THR A 171 3.86 23.24 15.72
CA THR A 171 3.51 24.09 14.56
C THR A 171 2.90 23.32 13.40
N ILE A 172 2.84 21.99 13.50
CA ILE A 172 2.28 21.16 12.44
C ILE A 172 0.76 21.31 12.41
N THR A 173 0.25 21.68 11.27
CA THR A 173 -1.18 21.79 11.01
C THR A 173 -1.52 20.99 9.75
N ASN A 174 -2.29 19.92 9.87
CA ASN A 174 -2.87 19.20 8.75
C ASN A 174 -1.83 18.67 7.74
N GLU A 175 -0.75 18.02 8.23
CA GLU A 175 0.24 17.38 7.39
C GLU A 175 -0.16 15.94 7.03
N LEU A 176 0.28 15.50 5.85
CA LEU A 176 0.21 14.13 5.37
C LEU A 176 1.63 13.62 5.15
N HIS A 177 1.98 12.52 5.82
CA HIS A 177 3.23 11.81 5.61
C HIS A 177 2.98 10.55 4.80
N LEU A 178 3.58 10.43 3.60
CA LEU A 178 3.61 9.19 2.84
C LEU A 178 4.94 8.48 3.05
N ILE A 179 4.90 7.16 3.32
CA ILE A 179 6.07 6.40 3.72
C ILE A 179 6.17 5.09 2.94
N THR A 180 7.38 4.77 2.51
CA THR A 180 7.71 3.45 1.95
C THR A 180 9.14 3.05 2.27
N CYS A 181 9.46 1.79 2.03
CA CYS A 181 10.83 1.30 1.99
C CYS A 181 11.61 1.93 0.82
N GLY A 182 12.93 1.87 0.86
CA GLY A 182 13.79 2.34 -0.22
C GLY A 182 15.24 1.92 0.01
N GLY A 183 16.12 2.26 -0.93
CA GLY A 183 17.51 1.89 -0.86
C GLY A 183 17.77 0.46 -1.30
N ARG A 184 18.70 -0.23 -0.62
CA ARG A 184 19.10 -1.59 -0.93
C ARG A 184 18.39 -2.58 0.01
N TYR A 185 17.95 -3.70 -0.55
CA TYR A 185 17.42 -4.80 0.24
C TYR A 185 18.55 -5.54 0.94
N ASP A 186 18.37 -5.80 2.23
CA ASP A 186 19.28 -6.61 3.05
C ASP A 186 18.65 -7.99 3.26
N ASP A 187 19.26 -9.02 2.66
CA ASP A 187 18.77 -10.39 2.72
C ASP A 187 18.87 -11.01 4.13
N VAL A 188 19.74 -10.49 4.98
CA VAL A 188 19.91 -10.97 6.36
C VAL A 188 18.85 -10.33 7.26
N ALA A 189 18.69 -9.02 7.17
CA ALA A 189 17.69 -8.26 7.92
C ALA A 189 16.27 -8.39 7.34
N GLN A 190 16.14 -8.97 6.13
CA GLN A 190 14.86 -9.12 5.40
C GLN A 190 14.09 -7.80 5.26
N THR A 191 14.82 -6.70 5.04
CA THR A 191 14.25 -5.35 4.89
C THR A 191 15.14 -4.45 4.05
N TYR A 192 14.60 -3.31 3.64
CA TYR A 192 15.35 -2.26 2.98
C TYR A 192 16.07 -1.37 4.00
N ASP A 193 17.28 -0.92 3.67
CA ASP A 193 18.15 -0.12 4.55
C ASP A 193 17.70 1.35 4.70
N LYS A 194 16.76 1.80 3.87
CA LYS A 194 16.25 3.18 3.89
C LYS A 194 14.72 3.24 3.90
N ARG A 195 14.22 4.45 4.21
CA ARG A 195 12.80 4.82 4.10
C ARG A 195 12.68 6.11 3.30
N VAL A 196 11.72 6.16 2.40
CA VAL A 196 11.32 7.39 1.72
C VAL A 196 10.17 8.00 2.49
N LEU A 197 10.32 9.26 2.89
CA LEU A 197 9.29 10.08 3.53
C LEU A 197 8.96 11.28 2.65
N VAL A 198 7.71 11.35 2.23
CA VAL A 198 7.12 12.53 1.58
C VAL A 198 6.24 13.25 2.59
N VAL A 199 6.51 14.53 2.79
CA VAL A 199 5.69 15.41 3.62
C VAL A 199 4.88 16.31 2.71
N ALA A 200 3.57 16.34 2.92
CA ALA A 200 2.66 17.18 2.16
C ALA A 200 1.72 17.96 3.11
N GLN A 201 1.35 19.17 2.71
CA GLN A 201 0.49 20.07 3.47
C GLN A 201 -0.90 20.15 2.86
N LEU A 202 -1.94 20.16 3.70
CA LEU A 202 -3.33 20.36 3.24
C LEU A 202 -3.45 21.71 2.53
N LYS A 203 -4.01 21.69 1.33
CA LYS A 203 -4.33 22.91 0.58
C LYS A 203 -5.70 23.43 1.02
N THR A 204 -5.72 24.57 1.68
CA THR A 204 -6.93 25.31 2.07
C THR A 204 -7.48 26.13 0.91
#